data_32e0bf7a3eae9953c741510875294b8a
#
_entry.id   32e0bf7a3eae9953c741510875294b8a
#
_cell.length_a   1.000
_cell.length_b   1.000
_cell.length_c   1.000
_cell.angle_alpha   90.00
_cell.angle_beta   90.00
_cell.angle_gamma   90.00
#
_symmetry.space_group_name_H-M   'P 1'
#
loop_
_entity.id
_entity.type
_entity.pdbx_description
1 polymer ?
#
loop_
_entity_poly.entity_id
_entity_poly.type
_entity_poly.pdbx_seq_one_letter_code
_entity_poly.pdbx_strand_id
1 'polypeptide(L)'
;MAGPKKSLGQHWLKDRDVLMSIADEAGITAKDTVLEIGPGLGTLTSELLRRAKKVVAVELDQDLARKLPGQFPGTSLEVVNQDILTFDLRDLPENYVVVANVPYYITSKIIQLLTTATNKPRTIVLLIQKEVAERLAAEPGDMSILAVSAQIYAKVRLGEVVPAELFTPPPKVDSRVVILEMRDTPLVEPTREKTFFRIVKAGFVAKRKKLRSSLSSGLHIAKPEVEALLQSKGISADDRAEDLSIQNWIDISRDF
;
A
#
# COMPACT_ATOMS: atom_id res chain seq x y z
N MET A 1 10.24 30.42 -2.58
CA MET A 1 9.55 29.15 -2.30
C MET A 1 10.49 28.27 -1.49
N ALA A 2 10.02 27.58 -0.45
CA ALA A 2 10.85 26.62 0.27
C ALA A 2 11.23 25.48 -0.69
N GLY A 3 12.49 25.09 -0.73
CA GLY A 3 12.95 23.94 -1.53
C GLY A 3 12.56 22.61 -0.90
N PRO A 4 12.68 21.50 -1.63
CA PRO A 4 12.33 20.18 -1.13
C PRO A 4 13.24 19.76 0.03
N LYS A 5 12.65 19.26 1.11
CA LYS A 5 13.36 18.79 2.30
C LYS A 5 13.77 17.32 2.09
N LYS A 6 15.06 17.05 1.95
CA LYS A 6 15.60 15.68 1.79
C LYS A 6 15.23 14.76 2.95
N SER A 7 15.16 15.28 4.17
CA SER A 7 14.76 14.52 5.36
C SER A 7 13.32 14.00 5.32
N LEU A 8 12.46 14.62 4.50
CA LEU A 8 11.08 14.22 4.29
C LEU A 8 10.88 13.42 2.99
N GLY A 9 11.96 13.15 2.24
CA GLY A 9 11.88 12.38 0.98
C GLY A 9 11.02 13.06 -0.09
N GLN A 10 10.98 14.39 -0.13
CA GLN A 10 10.12 15.14 -1.03
C GLN A 10 10.63 15.08 -2.48
N HIS A 11 9.81 14.51 -3.37
CA HIS A 11 9.97 14.49 -4.83
C HIS A 11 8.66 14.97 -5.46
N TRP A 12 8.65 16.16 -6.02
CA TRP A 12 7.44 16.81 -6.52
C TRP A 12 7.19 16.46 -7.99
N LEU A 13 6.09 15.80 -8.26
CA LEU A 13 5.58 15.54 -9.59
C LEU A 13 4.80 16.77 -10.08
N LYS A 14 5.08 17.22 -11.29
CA LYS A 14 4.42 18.38 -11.90
C LYS A 14 3.80 18.07 -13.25
N ASP A 15 4.09 16.91 -13.81
CA ASP A 15 3.51 16.48 -15.07
C ASP A 15 1.99 16.33 -14.92
N ARG A 16 1.25 17.11 -15.70
CA ARG A 16 -0.20 17.21 -15.55
C ARG A 16 -0.92 15.95 -16.01
N ASP A 17 -0.44 15.34 -17.08
CA ASP A 17 -1.09 14.18 -17.67
C ASP A 17 -0.97 12.98 -16.71
N VAL A 18 0.20 12.82 -16.10
CA VAL A 18 0.41 11.81 -15.04
C VAL A 18 -0.46 12.08 -13.81
N LEU A 19 -0.55 13.35 -13.36
CA LEU A 19 -1.40 13.70 -12.20
C LEU A 19 -2.88 13.43 -12.48
N MET A 20 -3.34 13.70 -13.70
CA MET A 20 -4.70 13.39 -14.13
C MET A 20 -4.94 11.89 -14.16
N SER A 21 -4.02 11.12 -14.75
CA SER A 21 -4.08 9.65 -14.80
C SER A 21 -4.16 9.04 -13.40
N ILE A 22 -3.33 9.49 -12.45
CA ILE A 22 -3.38 9.04 -11.04
C ILE A 22 -4.77 9.29 -10.43
N ALA A 23 -5.34 10.47 -10.65
CA ALA A 23 -6.65 10.83 -10.11
C ALA A 23 -7.78 10.03 -10.77
N ASP A 24 -7.67 9.72 -12.07
CA ASP A 24 -8.65 8.94 -12.82
C ASP A 24 -8.65 7.46 -12.40
N GLU A 25 -7.47 6.89 -12.10
CA GLU A 25 -7.33 5.52 -11.57
C GLU A 25 -8.06 5.31 -10.24
N ALA A 26 -8.30 6.36 -9.49
CA ALA A 26 -8.98 6.30 -8.20
C ALA A 26 -10.52 6.20 -8.32
N GLY A 27 -11.10 6.41 -9.51
CA GLY A 27 -12.54 6.34 -9.73
C GLY A 27 -13.32 7.31 -8.84
N ILE A 28 -12.77 8.52 -8.62
CA ILE A 28 -13.35 9.55 -7.77
C ILE A 28 -14.61 10.13 -8.40
N THR A 29 -15.64 10.32 -7.60
CA THR A 29 -16.88 10.99 -7.98
C THR A 29 -17.14 12.24 -7.13
N ALA A 30 -18.06 13.09 -7.56
CA ALA A 30 -18.48 14.28 -6.81
C ALA A 30 -19.18 13.98 -5.46
N LYS A 31 -19.31 12.71 -5.06
CA LYS A 31 -19.85 12.29 -3.76
C LYS A 31 -18.73 11.89 -2.79
N ASP A 32 -17.50 11.70 -3.27
CA ASP A 32 -16.42 11.10 -2.50
C ASP A 32 -15.67 12.11 -1.65
N THR A 33 -15.23 11.66 -0.48
CA THR A 33 -14.15 12.29 0.27
C THR A 33 -12.85 11.58 -0.07
N VAL A 34 -11.84 12.37 -0.41
CA VAL A 34 -10.49 11.87 -0.72
C VAL A 34 -9.54 12.25 0.40
N LEU A 35 -8.81 11.27 0.91
CA LEU A 35 -7.62 11.49 1.72
C LEU A 35 -6.41 11.60 0.81
N GLU A 36 -5.74 12.75 0.81
CA GLU A 36 -4.44 12.94 0.17
C GLU A 36 -3.34 12.92 1.22
N ILE A 37 -2.33 12.07 1.03
CA ILE A 37 -1.20 11.95 1.94
C ILE A 37 0.00 12.66 1.33
N GLY A 38 0.52 13.70 2.01
CA GLY A 38 1.65 14.48 1.55
C GLY A 38 1.35 15.30 0.29
N PRO A 39 0.39 16.23 0.32
CA PRO A 39 0.01 17.05 -0.85
C PRO A 39 1.17 17.88 -1.41
N GLY A 40 2.16 18.20 -0.58
CA GLY A 40 3.35 18.94 -0.99
C GLY A 40 3.01 20.32 -1.57
N LEU A 41 3.27 20.50 -2.86
CA LEU A 41 2.97 21.75 -3.58
C LEU A 41 1.49 21.86 -4.01
N GLY A 42 0.66 20.84 -3.79
CA GLY A 42 -0.75 20.86 -4.18
C GLY A 42 -1.03 20.51 -5.64
N THR A 43 -0.05 19.96 -6.36
CA THR A 43 -0.22 19.61 -7.77
C THR A 43 -1.26 18.53 -7.97
N LEU A 44 -1.20 17.44 -7.16
CA LEU A 44 -2.20 16.39 -7.16
C LEU A 44 -3.51 16.87 -6.52
N THR A 45 -3.45 17.64 -5.43
CA THR A 45 -4.62 18.27 -4.78
C THR A 45 -5.51 18.99 -5.77
N SER A 46 -4.92 19.73 -6.74
CA SER A 46 -5.67 20.42 -7.78
C SER A 46 -6.53 19.50 -8.63
N GLU A 47 -6.03 18.31 -8.98
CA GLU A 47 -6.76 17.34 -9.78
C GLU A 47 -7.83 16.60 -8.94
N LEU A 48 -7.55 16.38 -7.66
CA LEU A 48 -8.51 15.76 -6.73
C LEU A 48 -9.70 16.68 -6.45
N LEU A 49 -9.46 17.97 -6.22
CA LEU A 49 -10.52 18.96 -5.96
C LEU A 49 -11.49 19.16 -7.13
N ARG A 50 -11.07 18.85 -8.35
CA ARG A 50 -11.95 18.93 -9.54
C ARG A 50 -12.94 17.77 -9.61
N ARG A 51 -12.68 16.65 -8.90
CA ARG A 51 -13.44 15.41 -8.99
C ARG A 51 -14.22 15.10 -7.71
N ALA A 52 -13.60 15.38 -6.56
CA ALA A 52 -14.11 14.98 -5.25
C ALA A 52 -15.11 16.00 -4.67
N LYS A 53 -15.98 15.51 -3.79
CA LYS A 53 -16.80 16.36 -2.91
C LYS A 53 -15.93 17.12 -1.90
N LYS A 54 -14.92 16.46 -1.34
CA LYS A 54 -14.02 16.99 -0.32
C LYS A 54 -12.65 16.34 -0.44
N VAL A 55 -11.60 17.11 -0.21
CA VAL A 55 -10.23 16.61 -0.07
C VAL A 55 -9.74 16.91 1.34
N VAL A 56 -9.32 15.88 2.07
CA VAL A 56 -8.62 15.98 3.35
C VAL A 56 -7.16 15.70 3.07
N ALA A 57 -6.30 16.72 3.17
CA ALA A 57 -4.88 16.64 2.87
C ALA A 57 -4.07 16.63 4.16
N VAL A 58 -3.37 15.52 4.43
CA VAL A 58 -2.52 15.36 5.63
C VAL A 58 -1.07 15.61 5.24
N GLU A 59 -0.48 16.68 5.76
CA GLU A 59 0.88 17.14 5.45
C GLU A 59 1.74 17.26 6.70
N LEU A 60 2.88 16.61 6.69
CA LEU A 60 3.85 16.64 7.80
C LEU A 60 4.64 17.95 7.82
N ASP A 61 4.95 18.51 6.65
CA ASP A 61 5.69 19.76 6.53
C ASP A 61 4.80 20.95 6.89
N GLN A 62 5.05 21.58 8.04
CA GLN A 62 4.27 22.72 8.56
C GLN A 62 4.23 23.91 7.58
N ASP A 63 5.33 24.19 6.87
CA ASP A 63 5.39 25.31 5.95
C ASP A 63 4.51 25.08 4.71
N LEU A 64 4.46 23.83 4.21
CA LEU A 64 3.60 23.43 3.10
C LEU A 64 2.14 23.39 3.55
N ALA A 65 1.84 22.76 4.68
CA ALA A 65 0.49 22.68 5.23
C ALA A 65 -0.14 24.08 5.41
N ARG A 66 0.62 25.05 5.96
CA ARG A 66 0.14 26.42 6.17
C ARG A 66 -0.14 27.17 4.87
N LYS A 67 0.60 26.89 3.79
CA LYS A 67 0.47 27.60 2.50
C LYS A 67 -0.60 27.02 1.60
N LEU A 68 -0.88 25.74 1.73
CA LEU A 68 -1.73 24.98 0.81
C LEU A 68 -3.17 25.55 0.71
N PRO A 69 -3.88 25.89 1.80
CA PRO A 69 -5.22 26.46 1.71
C PRO A 69 -5.31 27.74 0.90
N GLY A 70 -4.27 28.58 0.96
CA GLY A 70 -4.21 29.84 0.20
C GLY A 70 -4.10 29.66 -1.32
N GLN A 71 -3.74 28.47 -1.79
CA GLN A 71 -3.69 28.15 -3.21
C GLN A 71 -5.06 27.74 -3.78
N PHE A 72 -5.99 27.32 -2.92
CA PHE A 72 -7.29 26.80 -3.29
C PHE A 72 -8.45 27.49 -2.55
N PRO A 73 -8.57 28.82 -2.64
CA PRO A 73 -9.59 29.58 -1.94
C PRO A 73 -11.00 29.16 -2.39
N GLY A 74 -11.93 29.01 -1.44
CA GLY A 74 -13.32 28.70 -1.74
C GLY A 74 -13.60 27.26 -2.17
N THR A 75 -12.59 26.36 -2.08
CA THR A 75 -12.75 24.93 -2.37
C THR A 75 -13.07 24.13 -1.10
N SER A 76 -13.43 22.87 -1.27
CA SER A 76 -13.67 21.90 -0.17
C SER A 76 -12.39 21.18 0.28
N LEU A 77 -11.27 21.90 0.34
CA LEU A 77 -10.01 21.43 0.86
C LEU A 77 -9.94 21.64 2.38
N GLU A 78 -9.64 20.57 3.08
CA GLU A 78 -9.25 20.59 4.50
C GLU A 78 -7.78 20.15 4.60
N VAL A 79 -6.94 20.95 5.27
CA VAL A 79 -5.52 20.64 5.46
C VAL A 79 -5.24 20.36 6.93
N VAL A 80 -4.68 19.20 7.21
CA VAL A 80 -4.27 18.76 8.54
C VAL A 80 -2.76 18.68 8.59
N ASN A 81 -2.13 19.48 9.47
CA ASN A 81 -0.67 19.41 9.69
C ASN A 81 -0.35 18.33 10.73
N GLN A 82 -0.11 17.12 10.27
CA GLN A 82 0.13 15.95 11.12
C GLN A 82 0.93 14.87 10.38
N ASP A 83 1.56 13.96 11.14
CA ASP A 83 2.08 12.71 10.58
C ASP A 83 0.91 11.77 10.26
N ILE A 84 0.84 11.29 9.02
CA ILE A 84 -0.20 10.35 8.59
C ILE A 84 -0.23 9.08 9.46
N LEU A 85 0.92 8.65 9.99
CA LEU A 85 0.99 7.46 10.83
C LEU A 85 0.32 7.63 12.20
N THR A 86 -0.03 8.87 12.57
CA THR A 86 -0.75 9.20 13.81
C THR A 86 -2.12 9.83 13.55
N PHE A 87 -2.47 10.04 12.28
CA PHE A 87 -3.78 10.57 11.90
C PHE A 87 -4.88 9.53 12.16
N ASP A 88 -5.98 9.97 12.77
CA ASP A 88 -7.10 9.09 13.05
C ASP A 88 -8.00 8.93 11.83
N LEU A 89 -7.91 7.79 11.17
CA LEU A 89 -8.72 7.49 9.99
C LEU A 89 -10.23 7.41 10.30
N ARG A 90 -10.64 7.34 11.59
CA ARG A 90 -12.05 7.36 12.00
C ARG A 90 -12.70 8.73 11.83
N ASP A 91 -11.91 9.80 11.69
CA ASP A 91 -12.38 11.16 11.39
C ASP A 91 -12.86 11.31 9.93
N LEU A 92 -12.57 10.32 9.08
CA LEU A 92 -13.02 10.28 7.70
C LEU A 92 -14.37 9.55 7.58
N PRO A 93 -15.21 9.90 6.59
CA PRO A 93 -16.42 9.13 6.32
C PRO A 93 -16.08 7.72 5.86
N GLU A 94 -17.02 6.79 6.00
CA GLU A 94 -16.88 5.45 5.42
C GLU A 94 -16.69 5.50 3.90
N ASN A 95 -16.00 4.50 3.35
CA ASN A 95 -15.77 4.36 1.90
C ASN A 95 -15.00 5.53 1.26
N TYR A 96 -14.20 6.28 2.03
CA TYR A 96 -13.33 7.30 1.47
C TYR A 96 -12.31 6.68 0.49
N VAL A 97 -11.70 7.54 -0.32
CA VAL A 97 -10.66 7.16 -1.30
C VAL A 97 -9.32 7.74 -0.85
N VAL A 98 -8.26 6.99 -1.02
CA VAL A 98 -6.89 7.49 -0.77
C VAL A 98 -6.19 7.69 -2.11
N VAL A 99 -5.61 8.88 -2.31
CA VAL A 99 -4.74 9.14 -3.46
C VAL A 99 -3.51 9.88 -2.97
N ALA A 100 -2.31 9.39 -3.30
CA ALA A 100 -1.10 10.01 -2.79
C ALA A 100 0.14 9.72 -3.64
N ASN A 101 1.04 10.71 -3.71
CA ASN A 101 2.43 10.54 -4.07
C ASN A 101 3.25 10.47 -2.77
N VAL A 102 3.48 9.27 -2.26
CA VAL A 102 4.01 9.07 -0.90
C VAL A 102 5.53 9.04 -0.86
N PRO A 103 6.15 9.55 0.23
CA PRO A 103 7.57 9.36 0.47
C PRO A 103 7.93 7.88 0.56
N TYR A 104 8.97 7.44 -0.17
CA TYR A 104 9.30 6.02 -0.32
C TYR A 104 9.61 5.30 0.98
N TYR A 105 10.24 6.00 1.95
CA TYR A 105 10.70 5.41 3.22
C TYR A 105 9.57 4.97 4.16
N ILE A 106 8.32 5.46 3.96
CA ILE A 106 7.17 5.11 4.79
C ILE A 106 6.09 4.32 4.03
N THR A 107 6.30 4.01 2.75
CA THR A 107 5.31 3.34 1.89
C THR A 107 4.70 2.10 2.54
N SER A 108 5.52 1.18 3.06
CA SER A 108 5.01 -0.06 3.68
C SER A 108 4.18 0.20 4.94
N LYS A 109 4.54 1.23 5.73
CA LYS A 109 3.78 1.62 6.93
C LYS A 109 2.44 2.24 6.56
N ILE A 110 2.40 3.07 5.52
CA ILE A 110 1.16 3.67 4.99
C ILE A 110 0.23 2.56 4.48
N ILE A 111 0.73 1.62 3.70
CA ILE A 111 -0.08 0.50 3.20
C ILE A 111 -0.63 -0.31 4.37
N GLN A 112 0.20 -0.65 5.36
CA GLN A 112 -0.26 -1.36 6.55
C GLN A 112 -1.33 -0.57 7.30
N LEU A 113 -1.11 0.72 7.56
CA LEU A 113 -2.08 1.60 8.23
C LEU A 113 -3.45 1.56 7.52
N LEU A 114 -3.46 1.77 6.21
CA LEU A 114 -4.69 1.88 5.43
C LEU A 114 -5.42 0.54 5.28
N THR A 115 -4.69 -0.57 5.13
CA THR A 115 -5.30 -1.90 4.90
C THR A 115 -5.82 -2.54 6.18
N THR A 116 -5.23 -2.21 7.35
CA THR A 116 -5.63 -2.79 8.65
C THR A 116 -6.49 -1.87 9.51
N ALA A 117 -6.79 -0.65 9.03
CA ALA A 117 -7.65 0.30 9.75
C ALA A 117 -9.06 -0.25 9.98
N THR A 118 -9.70 0.18 11.06
CA THR A 118 -11.12 -0.13 11.30
C THR A 118 -12.01 0.57 10.29
N ASN A 119 -11.77 1.87 10.04
CA ASN A 119 -12.39 2.61 8.95
C ASN A 119 -11.49 2.52 7.72
N LYS A 120 -11.81 1.63 6.79
CA LYS A 120 -11.00 1.36 5.59
C LYS A 120 -11.44 2.23 4.43
N PRO A 121 -10.50 2.69 3.58
CA PRO A 121 -10.85 3.27 2.30
C PRO A 121 -11.46 2.19 1.38
N ARG A 122 -12.27 2.58 0.41
CA ARG A 122 -12.72 1.64 -0.64
C ARG A 122 -11.61 1.38 -1.68
N THR A 123 -10.82 2.41 -1.97
CA THR A 123 -9.74 2.37 -2.98
C THR A 123 -8.56 3.18 -2.49
N ILE A 124 -7.36 2.66 -2.73
CA ILE A 124 -6.09 3.32 -2.44
C ILE A 124 -5.31 3.39 -3.75
N VAL A 125 -4.93 4.58 -4.19
CA VAL A 125 -4.05 4.83 -5.34
C VAL A 125 -2.79 5.52 -4.86
N LEU A 126 -1.66 4.85 -5.01
CA LEU A 126 -0.38 5.36 -4.57
C LEU A 126 0.61 5.41 -5.72
N LEU A 127 1.35 6.51 -5.81
CA LEU A 127 2.56 6.60 -6.61
C LEU A 127 3.75 6.29 -5.70
N ILE A 128 4.43 5.18 -5.98
CA ILE A 128 5.50 4.62 -5.15
C ILE A 128 6.66 4.13 -6.02
N GLN A 129 7.77 3.70 -5.43
CA GLN A 129 8.87 3.11 -6.18
C GLN A 129 8.37 1.92 -7.02
N LYS A 130 8.80 1.83 -8.28
CA LYS A 130 8.39 0.81 -9.24
C LYS A 130 8.56 -0.60 -8.68
N GLU A 131 9.72 -0.93 -8.12
CA GLU A 131 9.97 -2.26 -7.52
C GLU A 131 8.98 -2.59 -6.39
N VAL A 132 8.63 -1.60 -5.55
CA VAL A 132 7.70 -1.82 -4.44
C VAL A 132 6.28 -2.05 -4.96
N ALA A 133 5.85 -1.31 -5.99
CA ALA A 133 4.57 -1.52 -6.65
C ALA A 133 4.47 -2.92 -7.27
N GLU A 134 5.50 -3.34 -8.00
CA GLU A 134 5.56 -4.67 -8.62
C GLU A 134 5.53 -5.78 -7.57
N ARG A 135 6.25 -5.61 -6.46
CA ARG A 135 6.21 -6.56 -5.35
C ARG A 135 4.84 -6.65 -4.66
N LEU A 136 4.07 -5.57 -4.60
CA LEU A 136 2.70 -5.59 -4.04
C LEU A 136 1.74 -6.40 -4.92
N ALA A 137 1.90 -6.32 -6.24
CA ALA A 137 1.08 -7.00 -7.23
C ALA A 137 1.67 -8.36 -7.67
N ALA A 138 2.68 -8.87 -6.96
CA ALA A 138 3.33 -10.12 -7.31
C ALA A 138 2.35 -11.31 -7.30
N GLU A 139 2.59 -12.25 -8.21
CA GLU A 139 1.88 -13.52 -8.33
C GLU A 139 2.74 -14.68 -7.81
N PRO A 140 2.20 -15.91 -7.67
CA PRO A 140 3.00 -17.10 -7.33
C PRO A 140 4.22 -17.24 -8.25
N GLY A 141 5.39 -17.43 -7.65
CA GLY A 141 6.72 -17.38 -8.28
C GLY A 141 7.56 -16.21 -7.77
N ASP A 142 6.92 -15.06 -7.44
CA ASP A 142 7.58 -13.85 -6.96
C ASP A 142 6.95 -13.29 -5.66
N MET A 143 6.14 -14.08 -4.97
CA MET A 143 5.44 -13.64 -3.76
C MET A 143 6.39 -13.20 -2.65
N SER A 144 5.91 -12.28 -1.83
CA SER A 144 6.64 -11.75 -0.67
C SER A 144 5.70 -11.51 0.50
N ILE A 145 6.24 -11.33 1.71
CA ILE A 145 5.43 -10.93 2.87
C ILE A 145 4.63 -9.64 2.57
N LEU A 146 5.22 -8.71 1.82
CA LEU A 146 4.56 -7.46 1.44
C LEU A 146 3.35 -7.74 0.53
N ALA A 147 3.51 -8.60 -0.50
CA ALA A 147 2.42 -9.01 -1.39
C ALA A 147 1.29 -9.68 -0.60
N VAL A 148 1.64 -10.68 0.21
CA VAL A 148 0.67 -11.40 1.05
C VAL A 148 -0.08 -10.43 1.97
N SER A 149 0.65 -9.51 2.63
CA SER A 149 0.07 -8.53 3.58
C SER A 149 -0.93 -7.58 2.94
N ALA A 150 -0.73 -7.20 1.68
CA ALA A 150 -1.65 -6.31 0.96
C ALA A 150 -2.81 -7.10 0.34
N GLN A 151 -2.51 -8.22 -0.31
CA GLN A 151 -3.49 -8.94 -1.12
C GLN A 151 -4.55 -9.69 -0.32
N ILE A 152 -4.32 -10.00 0.96
CA ILE A 152 -5.40 -10.54 1.82
C ILE A 152 -6.50 -9.52 2.07
N TYR A 153 -6.20 -8.21 2.00
CA TYR A 153 -7.16 -7.12 2.23
C TYR A 153 -7.67 -6.46 0.96
N ALA A 154 -6.91 -6.53 -0.14
CA ALA A 154 -7.21 -5.83 -1.38
C ALA A 154 -6.92 -6.66 -2.63
N LYS A 155 -7.58 -6.33 -3.74
CA LYS A 155 -7.11 -6.69 -5.08
C LYS A 155 -6.11 -5.64 -5.49
N VAL A 156 -4.91 -6.07 -5.88
CA VAL A 156 -3.82 -5.17 -6.26
C VAL A 156 -3.65 -5.20 -7.77
N ARG A 157 -3.63 -4.04 -8.40
CA ARG A 157 -3.29 -3.89 -9.82
C ARG A 157 -2.27 -2.77 -10.02
N LEU A 158 -1.53 -2.86 -11.10
CA LEU A 158 -0.51 -1.90 -11.47
C LEU A 158 -1.09 -0.91 -12.48
N GLY A 159 -0.81 0.38 -12.26
CA GLY A 159 -1.00 1.44 -13.23
C GLY A 159 0.28 1.73 -14.01
N GLU A 160 0.36 2.95 -14.54
CA GLU A 160 1.48 3.41 -15.35
C GLU A 160 2.81 3.53 -14.57
N VAL A 161 3.90 3.43 -15.32
CA VAL A 161 5.25 3.74 -14.84
C VAL A 161 5.51 5.22 -15.05
N VAL A 162 6.00 5.89 -14.00
CA VAL A 162 6.32 7.32 -14.02
C VAL A 162 7.83 7.50 -13.93
N PRO A 163 8.48 7.97 -15.01
CA PRO A 163 9.93 8.16 -15.04
C PRO A 163 10.44 9.13 -13.97
N ALA A 164 11.61 8.82 -13.41
CA ALA A 164 12.24 9.63 -12.36
C ALA A 164 12.46 11.09 -12.77
N GLU A 165 12.70 11.34 -14.06
CA GLU A 165 12.94 12.68 -14.62
C GLU A 165 11.75 13.64 -14.53
N LEU A 166 10.52 13.13 -14.36
CA LEU A 166 9.31 13.93 -14.18
C LEU A 166 9.18 14.55 -12.78
N PHE A 167 10.07 14.17 -11.87
CA PHE A 167 10.07 14.69 -10.49
C PHE A 167 11.12 15.77 -10.26
N THR A 168 10.86 16.64 -9.31
CA THR A 168 11.80 17.67 -8.85
C THR A 168 11.98 17.61 -7.33
N PRO A 169 13.17 17.27 -6.82
CA PRO A 169 14.30 16.68 -7.54
C PRO A 169 13.97 15.25 -8.02
N PRO A 170 14.65 14.74 -9.06
CA PRO A 170 14.44 13.37 -9.52
C PRO A 170 14.86 12.36 -8.44
N PRO A 171 14.06 11.30 -8.19
CA PRO A 171 14.47 10.17 -7.37
C PRO A 171 15.52 9.32 -8.11
N LYS A 172 16.09 8.32 -7.41
CA LYS A 172 17.09 7.42 -7.99
C LYS A 172 16.49 6.34 -8.90
N VAL A 173 15.19 6.09 -8.79
CA VAL A 173 14.47 5.02 -9.49
C VAL A 173 13.12 5.55 -9.97
N ASP A 174 12.59 4.92 -11.01
CA ASP A 174 11.23 5.20 -11.48
C ASP A 174 10.19 4.88 -10.42
N SER A 175 9.04 5.53 -10.56
CA SER A 175 7.85 5.27 -9.77
C SER A 175 6.84 4.46 -10.59
N ARG A 176 5.88 3.89 -9.92
CA ARG A 176 4.74 3.26 -10.55
C ARG A 176 3.48 3.50 -9.72
N VAL A 177 2.39 3.71 -10.43
CA VAL A 177 1.07 3.77 -9.79
C VAL A 177 0.67 2.35 -9.38
N VAL A 178 0.19 2.21 -8.15
CA VAL A 178 -0.42 0.97 -7.67
C VAL A 178 -1.80 1.27 -7.13
N ILE A 179 -2.75 0.42 -7.47
CA ILE A 179 -4.14 0.54 -7.07
C ILE A 179 -4.51 -0.66 -6.20
N LEU A 180 -5.01 -0.39 -5.00
CA LEU A 180 -5.52 -1.41 -4.09
C LEU A 180 -7.04 -1.20 -3.96
N GLU A 181 -7.81 -2.09 -4.53
CA GLU A 181 -9.27 -2.14 -4.37
C GLU A 181 -9.57 -2.98 -3.13
N MET A 182 -10.03 -2.32 -2.07
CA MET A 182 -10.23 -2.99 -0.79
C MET A 182 -11.36 -4.01 -0.89
N ARG A 183 -11.16 -5.16 -0.25
CA ARG A 183 -12.19 -6.20 -0.16
C ARG A 183 -13.20 -5.84 0.93
N ASP A 184 -14.47 -6.10 0.68
CA ASP A 184 -15.51 -5.96 1.70
C ASP A 184 -15.19 -6.83 2.93
N THR A 185 -14.69 -8.04 2.67
CA THR A 185 -14.22 -8.99 3.69
C THR A 185 -12.80 -9.44 3.35
N PRO A 186 -11.85 -9.33 4.28
CA PRO A 186 -10.52 -9.88 4.11
C PRO A 186 -10.55 -11.39 3.83
N LEU A 187 -9.54 -11.90 3.10
CA LEU A 187 -9.43 -13.35 2.81
C LEU A 187 -9.11 -14.19 4.06
N VAL A 188 -8.63 -13.54 5.10
CA VAL A 188 -8.32 -14.15 6.41
C VAL A 188 -9.16 -13.45 7.47
N GLU A 189 -9.88 -14.21 8.26
CA GLU A 189 -10.68 -13.68 9.37
C GLU A 189 -9.78 -12.99 10.42
N PRO A 190 -10.21 -11.88 11.03
CA PRO A 190 -9.41 -11.14 12.02
C PRO A 190 -8.91 -12.01 13.18
N THR A 191 -9.73 -12.97 13.62
CA THR A 191 -9.40 -13.91 14.70
C THR A 191 -8.25 -14.84 14.34
N ARG A 192 -8.00 -15.08 13.05
CA ARG A 192 -6.96 -15.96 12.53
C ARG A 192 -5.73 -15.24 11.98
N GLU A 193 -5.78 -13.93 11.82
CA GLU A 193 -4.68 -13.15 11.22
C GLU A 193 -3.34 -13.38 11.92
N LYS A 194 -3.33 -13.41 13.25
CA LYS A 194 -2.10 -13.63 14.02
C LYS A 194 -1.44 -14.98 13.69
N THR A 195 -2.24 -16.03 13.61
CA THR A 195 -1.77 -17.39 13.25
C THR A 195 -1.30 -17.40 11.79
N PHE A 196 -2.11 -16.88 10.89
CA PHE A 196 -1.77 -16.76 9.46
C PHE A 196 -0.41 -16.08 9.25
N PHE A 197 -0.21 -14.89 9.80
CA PHE A 197 1.05 -14.15 9.63
C PHE A 197 2.23 -14.81 10.33
N ARG A 198 2.02 -15.56 11.42
CA ARG A 198 3.07 -16.38 12.03
C ARG A 198 3.59 -17.41 11.04
N ILE A 199 2.69 -18.09 10.32
CA ILE A 199 3.03 -19.14 9.35
C ILE A 199 3.68 -18.54 8.10
N VAL A 200 3.11 -17.48 7.55
CA VAL A 200 3.70 -16.77 6.41
C VAL A 200 5.12 -16.31 6.75
N LYS A 201 5.33 -15.66 7.89
CA LYS A 201 6.68 -15.23 8.33
C LYS A 201 7.63 -16.40 8.49
N ALA A 202 7.17 -17.54 9.03
CA ALA A 202 7.99 -18.75 9.14
C ALA A 202 8.43 -19.26 7.76
N GLY A 203 7.53 -19.27 6.77
CA GLY A 203 7.87 -19.66 5.40
C GLY A 203 8.92 -18.74 4.76
N PHE A 204 8.81 -17.44 4.99
CA PHE A 204 9.72 -16.44 4.41
C PHE A 204 11.01 -16.18 5.23
N VAL A 205 11.22 -16.84 6.37
CA VAL A 205 12.42 -16.64 7.22
C VAL A 205 13.71 -16.91 6.47
N ALA A 206 13.68 -17.80 5.48
CA ALA A 206 14.84 -18.19 4.68
C ALA A 206 14.47 -18.28 3.20
N LYS A 207 14.39 -17.14 2.51
CA LYS A 207 13.93 -17.01 1.11
C LYS A 207 14.50 -18.03 0.12
N ARG A 208 15.78 -18.40 0.26
CA ARG A 208 16.48 -19.35 -0.65
C ARG A 208 16.30 -20.82 -0.27
N LYS A 209 15.63 -21.14 0.83
CA LYS A 209 15.43 -22.51 1.30
C LYS A 209 14.08 -23.05 0.82
N LYS A 210 14.02 -24.36 0.64
CA LYS A 210 12.76 -25.08 0.38
C LYS A 210 11.79 -24.89 1.53
N LEU A 211 10.49 -24.85 1.20
CA LEU A 211 9.41 -24.53 2.13
C LEU A 211 9.41 -25.43 3.36
N ARG A 212 9.64 -26.76 3.17
CA ARG A 212 9.78 -27.72 4.30
C ARG A 212 10.83 -27.29 5.33
N SER A 213 11.94 -26.73 4.87
CA SER A 213 13.01 -26.31 5.77
C SER A 213 12.71 -24.98 6.45
N SER A 214 12.11 -24.04 5.72
CA SER A 214 11.72 -22.72 6.26
C SER A 214 10.63 -22.87 7.31
N LEU A 215 9.55 -23.60 7.00
CA LEU A 215 8.45 -23.84 7.95
C LEU A 215 8.90 -24.67 9.17
N SER A 216 9.68 -25.73 8.97
CA SER A 216 10.22 -26.53 10.07
C SER A 216 11.03 -25.67 11.05
N SER A 217 11.93 -24.84 10.52
CA SER A 217 12.74 -23.93 11.35
C SER A 217 11.91 -22.82 11.99
N GLY A 218 11.01 -22.20 11.24
CA GLY A 218 10.22 -21.05 11.70
C GLY A 218 9.08 -21.39 12.65
N LEU A 219 8.55 -22.62 12.59
CA LEU A 219 7.48 -23.11 13.45
C LEU A 219 7.96 -24.09 14.54
N HIS A 220 9.23 -24.50 14.50
CA HIS A 220 9.83 -25.47 15.43
C HIS A 220 9.13 -26.83 15.41
N ILE A 221 8.77 -27.34 14.23
CA ILE A 221 8.17 -28.65 13.99
C ILE A 221 9.09 -29.52 13.12
N ALA A 222 8.96 -30.83 13.22
CA ALA A 222 9.82 -31.75 12.48
C ALA A 222 9.58 -31.67 10.97
N LYS A 223 10.63 -31.80 10.15
CA LYS A 223 10.50 -31.77 8.69
C LYS A 223 9.50 -32.77 8.13
N PRO A 224 9.46 -34.03 8.58
CA PRO A 224 8.46 -35.01 8.12
C PRO A 224 7.01 -34.57 8.38
N GLU A 225 6.74 -33.89 9.49
CA GLU A 225 5.42 -33.33 9.79
C GLU A 225 5.05 -32.20 8.84
N VAL A 226 6.02 -31.31 8.51
CA VAL A 226 5.82 -30.27 7.50
C VAL A 226 5.56 -30.88 6.13
N GLU A 227 6.33 -31.90 5.74
CA GLU A 227 6.17 -32.59 4.45
C GLU A 227 4.79 -33.23 4.34
N ALA A 228 4.32 -33.90 5.38
CA ALA A 228 2.99 -34.49 5.43
C ALA A 228 1.89 -33.41 5.34
N LEU A 229 2.04 -32.30 6.06
CA LEU A 229 1.13 -31.16 6.00
C LEU A 229 1.04 -30.60 4.58
N LEU A 230 2.17 -30.27 3.96
CA LEU A 230 2.21 -29.70 2.61
C LEU A 230 1.60 -30.66 1.57
N GLN A 231 1.94 -31.94 1.65
CA GLN A 231 1.39 -32.98 0.80
C GLN A 231 -0.14 -33.09 0.93
N SER A 232 -0.69 -32.97 2.15
CA SER A 232 -2.14 -32.99 2.38
C SER A 232 -2.88 -31.82 1.73
N LYS A 233 -2.17 -30.71 1.42
CA LYS A 233 -2.69 -29.53 0.73
C LYS A 233 -2.33 -29.48 -0.77
N GLY A 234 -1.68 -30.53 -1.29
CA GLY A 234 -1.25 -30.58 -2.68
C GLY A 234 -0.10 -29.61 -2.99
N ILE A 235 0.67 -29.21 -1.97
CA ILE A 235 1.80 -28.28 -2.09
C ILE A 235 3.09 -29.09 -2.08
N SER A 236 4.01 -28.80 -3.01
CA SER A 236 5.33 -29.43 -3.04
C SER A 236 6.18 -28.94 -1.85
N ALA A 237 6.73 -29.90 -1.10
CA ALA A 237 7.65 -29.60 -0.01
C ALA A 237 8.99 -28.98 -0.50
N ASP A 238 9.25 -29.07 -1.80
CA ASP A 238 10.41 -28.53 -2.48
C ASP A 238 10.20 -27.11 -3.04
N ASP A 239 8.94 -26.63 -3.11
CA ASP A 239 8.62 -25.25 -3.43
C ASP A 239 9.28 -24.29 -2.44
N ARG A 240 9.35 -23.02 -2.79
CA ARG A 240 9.77 -21.94 -1.91
C ARG A 240 8.55 -21.12 -1.47
N ALA A 241 8.74 -20.31 -0.45
CA ALA A 241 7.67 -19.42 0.03
C ALA A 241 7.14 -18.46 -1.05
N GLU A 242 8.00 -18.05 -1.98
CA GLU A 242 7.67 -17.17 -3.11
C GLU A 242 6.76 -17.85 -4.16
N ASP A 243 6.75 -19.18 -4.21
CA ASP A 243 5.96 -19.95 -5.19
C ASP A 243 4.50 -20.12 -4.77
N LEU A 244 4.17 -19.89 -3.49
CA LEU A 244 2.85 -20.14 -2.95
C LEU A 244 1.85 -19.02 -3.25
N SER A 245 0.64 -19.40 -3.65
CA SER A 245 -0.50 -18.51 -3.72
C SER A 245 -0.99 -18.09 -2.32
N ILE A 246 -1.78 -17.02 -2.25
CA ILE A 246 -2.47 -16.61 -1.00
C ILE A 246 -3.33 -17.76 -0.46
N GLN A 247 -4.02 -18.48 -1.36
CA GLN A 247 -4.86 -19.61 -0.96
C GLN A 247 -4.04 -20.75 -0.32
N ASN A 248 -2.85 -21.05 -0.85
CA ASN A 248 -1.98 -22.04 -0.23
C ASN A 248 -1.61 -21.66 1.21
N TRP A 249 -1.27 -20.38 1.45
CA TRP A 249 -0.99 -19.87 2.79
C TRP A 249 -2.20 -19.97 3.73
N ILE A 250 -3.40 -19.68 3.23
CA ILE A 250 -4.64 -19.82 3.99
C ILE A 250 -4.86 -21.29 4.36
N ASP A 251 -4.71 -22.20 3.40
CA ASP A 251 -4.94 -23.63 3.62
C ASP A 251 -3.94 -24.24 4.62
N ILE A 252 -2.65 -23.85 4.52
CA ILE A 252 -1.66 -24.24 5.53
C ILE A 252 -2.06 -23.70 6.91
N SER A 253 -2.53 -22.44 6.99
CA SER A 253 -2.83 -21.80 8.27
C SER A 253 -4.01 -22.42 9.03
N ARG A 254 -4.87 -23.18 8.34
CA ARG A 254 -6.05 -23.82 8.95
C ARG A 254 -5.72 -24.95 9.91
N ASP A 255 -4.52 -25.51 9.79
CA ASP A 255 -4.09 -26.64 10.63
C ASP A 255 -3.35 -26.19 11.91
N PHE A 256 -3.31 -24.89 12.15
CA PHE A 256 -2.71 -24.25 13.32
C PHE A 256 -3.73 -23.34 14.04
#